data_b221b77525e9f3fa32a6016ce22d8e44
#
_entry.id   b221b77525e9f3fa32a6016ce22d8e44
#
_cell.length_a   1.000
_cell.length_b   1.000
_cell.length_c   1.000
_cell.angle_alpha   90.00
_cell.angle_beta   90.00
_cell.angle_gamma   90.00
#
_symmetry.space_group_name_H-M   'P 1'
#
loop_
_entity.id
_entity.type
_entity.pdbx_description
1 polymer ?
#
loop_
_entity_poly.entity_id
_entity_poly.type
_entity_poly.pdbx_seq_one_letter_code
_entity_poly.pdbx_strand_id
1 'polypeptide(L)'
;MKYTDVSFLEKLKPFVLADMKSSGILASLTASQAFIESNKGNSGLTIQANNLFGIKGKYNGNSVKMWTTEYINGAAVRVMADFRSYPSWAESIADHSALFNRLKRYENLRGLTDYVLACKYVKEDGYATSPSYTQTLLTCINKYNLYLWDAEVLGSSPGPTPVKNLPVLKLGSRSDYVKAWQNFLNLNGYPCGKADGIFGPNTESAVKAWQADHLDVCGSVDGIIGRKTWLSIGLQ
;
A
#
# COMPACT_ATOMS: atom_id res chain seq x y z
N MET A 1 12.09 -17.17 -16.61
CA MET A 1 12.66 -17.09 -15.25
C MET A 1 11.65 -16.38 -14.38
N LYS A 2 11.37 -16.87 -13.16
CA LYS A 2 10.45 -16.19 -12.23
C LYS A 2 11.22 -15.12 -11.46
N TYR A 3 10.58 -13.97 -11.23
CA TYR A 3 11.14 -12.92 -10.38
C TYR A 3 11.02 -13.31 -8.90
N THR A 4 12.07 -13.00 -8.12
CA THR A 4 11.99 -12.90 -6.66
C THR A 4 11.46 -11.52 -6.28
N ASP A 5 11.12 -11.32 -5.00
CA ASP A 5 10.69 -10.00 -4.50
C ASP A 5 11.73 -8.92 -4.83
N VAL A 6 13.01 -9.21 -4.57
CA VAL A 6 14.13 -8.28 -4.78
C VAL A 6 14.33 -8.00 -6.27
N SER A 7 14.47 -9.04 -7.10
CA SER A 7 14.74 -8.84 -8.54
C SER A 7 13.58 -8.16 -9.29
N PHE A 8 12.34 -8.33 -8.81
CA PHE A 8 11.21 -7.60 -9.33
C PHE A 8 11.30 -6.10 -9.00
N LEU A 9 11.56 -5.77 -7.74
CA LEU A 9 11.66 -4.39 -7.29
C LEU A 9 12.86 -3.66 -7.92
N GLU A 10 14.01 -4.32 -8.02
CA GLU A 10 15.19 -3.77 -8.72
C GLU A 10 14.87 -3.40 -10.18
N LYS A 11 14.21 -4.31 -10.90
CA LYS A 11 13.78 -4.04 -12.29
C LYS A 11 12.73 -2.94 -12.38
N LEU A 12 11.81 -2.87 -11.41
CA LEU A 12 10.69 -1.92 -11.40
C LEU A 12 11.14 -0.50 -11.08
N LYS A 13 12.10 -0.34 -10.16
CA LYS A 13 12.53 0.94 -9.58
C LYS A 13 12.74 2.05 -10.61
N PRO A 14 13.56 1.91 -11.65
CA PRO A 14 13.83 3.00 -12.59
C PRO A 14 12.56 3.51 -13.28
N PHE A 15 11.59 2.66 -13.55
CA PHE A 15 10.34 3.03 -14.21
C PHE A 15 9.41 3.85 -13.30
N VAL A 16 9.24 3.43 -12.06
CA VAL A 16 8.37 4.15 -11.13
C VAL A 16 8.96 5.49 -10.67
N LEU A 17 10.31 5.60 -10.58
CA LEU A 17 10.97 6.87 -10.31
C LEU A 17 10.80 7.86 -11.47
N ALA A 18 10.94 7.39 -12.71
CA ALA A 18 10.72 8.21 -13.90
C ALA A 18 9.25 8.65 -14.00
N ASP A 19 8.33 7.74 -13.72
CA ASP A 19 6.90 8.04 -13.73
C ASP A 19 6.52 9.06 -12.65
N MET A 20 6.97 8.90 -11.42
CA MET A 20 6.69 9.86 -10.35
C MET A 20 7.13 11.28 -10.70
N LYS A 21 8.30 11.44 -11.36
CA LYS A 21 8.79 12.75 -11.83
C LYS A 21 7.84 13.40 -12.83
N SER A 22 7.15 12.63 -13.65
CA SER A 22 6.26 13.12 -14.70
C SER A 22 4.79 13.20 -14.26
N SER A 23 4.33 12.22 -13.50
CA SER A 23 2.93 12.07 -13.12
C SER A 23 2.57 12.74 -11.79
N GLY A 24 3.55 12.90 -10.89
CA GLY A 24 3.34 13.34 -9.51
C GLY A 24 2.70 12.28 -8.60
N ILE A 25 2.56 11.03 -9.07
CA ILE A 25 2.05 9.91 -8.27
C ILE A 25 3.24 9.23 -7.58
N LEU A 26 3.14 8.99 -6.27
CA LEU A 26 4.21 8.42 -5.46
C LEU A 26 4.74 7.10 -6.02
N ALA A 27 6.05 7.00 -6.14
CA ALA A 27 6.74 5.79 -6.61
C ALA A 27 6.46 4.59 -5.69
N SER A 28 6.41 4.82 -4.37
CA SER A 28 6.08 3.81 -3.38
C SER A 28 4.68 3.23 -3.57
N LEU A 29 3.67 4.07 -3.83
CA LEU A 29 2.31 3.64 -4.11
C LEU A 29 2.27 2.79 -5.37
N THR A 30 2.79 3.31 -6.48
CA THR A 30 2.81 2.62 -7.77
C THR A 30 3.56 1.29 -7.68
N ALA A 31 4.71 1.26 -7.00
CA ALA A 31 5.52 0.05 -6.83
C ALA A 31 4.79 -1.01 -5.99
N SER A 32 4.15 -0.61 -4.88
CA SER A 32 3.41 -1.55 -4.03
C SER A 32 2.20 -2.14 -4.74
N GLN A 33 1.47 -1.34 -5.52
CA GLN A 33 0.38 -1.82 -6.36
C GLN A 33 0.89 -2.79 -7.43
N ALA A 34 1.94 -2.43 -8.18
CA ALA A 34 2.54 -3.31 -9.18
C ALA A 34 3.00 -4.64 -8.58
N PHE A 35 3.59 -4.61 -7.38
CA PHE A 35 4.05 -5.80 -6.66
C PHE A 35 2.90 -6.77 -6.34
N ILE A 36 1.79 -6.25 -5.85
CA ILE A 36 0.61 -7.02 -5.42
C ILE A 36 -0.16 -7.52 -6.64
N GLU A 37 -0.55 -6.62 -7.53
CA GLU A 37 -1.44 -6.90 -8.68
C GLU A 37 -0.79 -7.82 -9.72
N SER A 38 0.52 -7.71 -9.94
CA SER A 38 1.25 -8.54 -10.90
C SER A 38 1.75 -9.86 -10.32
N ASN A 39 1.51 -10.15 -9.03
CA ASN A 39 2.20 -11.23 -8.35
C ASN A 39 3.73 -11.14 -8.53
N LYS A 40 4.29 -9.96 -8.22
CA LYS A 40 5.74 -9.69 -8.37
C LYS A 40 6.24 -9.90 -9.81
N GLY A 41 5.46 -9.47 -10.78
CA GLY A 41 5.77 -9.64 -12.19
C GLY A 41 5.61 -11.08 -12.73
N ASN A 42 5.11 -12.01 -11.92
CA ASN A 42 4.97 -13.42 -12.27
C ASN A 42 3.56 -13.81 -12.70
N SER A 43 2.61 -12.88 -12.77
CA SER A 43 1.27 -13.16 -13.29
C SER A 43 1.32 -13.47 -14.79
N GLY A 44 0.43 -14.34 -15.25
CA GLY A 44 0.32 -14.66 -16.68
C GLY A 44 0.08 -13.41 -17.53
N LEU A 45 -0.71 -12.46 -17.03
CA LEU A 45 -0.99 -11.20 -17.70
C LEU A 45 0.26 -10.31 -17.83
N THR A 46 1.06 -10.21 -16.78
CA THR A 46 2.32 -9.45 -16.84
C THR A 46 3.31 -10.07 -17.81
N ILE A 47 3.42 -11.41 -17.81
CA ILE A 47 4.36 -12.12 -18.71
C ILE A 47 3.96 -11.97 -20.19
N GLN A 48 2.66 -12.03 -20.50
CA GLN A 48 2.16 -12.00 -21.88
C GLN A 48 1.98 -10.59 -22.43
N ALA A 49 1.65 -9.63 -21.57
CA ALA A 49 1.17 -8.31 -21.99
C ALA A 49 1.84 -7.13 -21.29
N ASN A 50 2.86 -7.33 -20.48
CA ASN A 50 3.48 -6.29 -19.63
C ASN A 50 2.48 -5.51 -18.77
N ASN A 51 1.31 -6.06 -18.51
CA ASN A 51 0.23 -5.41 -17.75
C ASN A 51 0.41 -5.71 -16.26
N LEU A 52 0.95 -4.73 -15.54
CA LEU A 52 1.28 -4.85 -14.11
C LEU A 52 0.07 -4.68 -13.17
N PHE A 53 -1.01 -4.06 -13.66
CA PHE A 53 -2.13 -3.61 -12.80
C PHE A 53 -3.47 -4.24 -13.16
N GLY A 54 -3.50 -5.18 -14.09
CA GLY A 54 -4.76 -5.81 -14.51
C GLY A 54 -5.72 -4.87 -15.22
N ILE A 55 -5.23 -3.83 -15.90
CA ILE A 55 -6.08 -2.84 -16.57
C ILE A 55 -6.75 -3.48 -17.79
N LYS A 56 -8.09 -3.43 -17.82
CA LYS A 56 -8.92 -3.97 -18.89
C LYS A 56 -9.03 -3.02 -20.09
N GLY A 57 -9.38 -3.59 -21.23
CA GLY A 57 -9.58 -2.86 -22.49
C GLY A 57 -8.39 -2.95 -23.44
N LYS A 58 -8.18 -1.90 -24.22
CA LYS A 58 -7.11 -1.83 -25.22
C LYS A 58 -6.18 -0.65 -24.96
N TYR A 59 -4.88 -0.85 -25.17
CA TYR A 59 -3.87 0.19 -25.18
C TYR A 59 -3.38 0.40 -26.60
N ASN A 60 -3.65 1.56 -27.19
CA ASN A 60 -3.35 1.84 -28.61
C ASN A 60 -3.80 0.73 -29.57
N GLY A 61 -5.01 0.19 -29.33
CA GLY A 61 -5.58 -0.90 -30.11
C GLY A 61 -5.15 -2.32 -29.69
N ASN A 62 -4.13 -2.47 -28.83
CA ASN A 62 -3.58 -3.76 -28.41
C ASN A 62 -4.22 -4.29 -27.13
N SER A 63 -4.56 -5.57 -27.12
CA SER A 63 -5.08 -6.29 -25.96
C SER A 63 -4.71 -7.78 -26.02
N VAL A 64 -4.79 -8.43 -24.87
CA VAL A 64 -4.79 -9.90 -24.77
C VAL A 64 -6.07 -10.35 -24.10
N LYS A 65 -6.61 -11.49 -24.52
CA LYS A 65 -7.79 -12.10 -23.91
C LYS A 65 -7.34 -13.05 -22.80
N MET A 66 -7.90 -12.86 -21.61
CA MET A 66 -7.63 -13.74 -20.47
C MET A 66 -8.89 -14.04 -19.68
N TRP A 67 -8.92 -15.22 -19.05
CA TRP A 67 -9.95 -15.57 -18.10
C TRP A 67 -9.79 -14.75 -16.82
N THR A 68 -10.90 -14.17 -16.37
CA THR A 68 -10.98 -13.48 -15.08
C THR A 68 -12.25 -13.88 -14.37
N THR A 69 -12.34 -13.62 -13.07
CA THR A 69 -13.55 -13.79 -12.30
C THR A 69 -14.21 -12.44 -12.06
N GLU A 70 -15.47 -12.32 -12.46
CA GLU A 70 -16.30 -11.15 -12.21
C GLU A 70 -17.42 -11.52 -11.22
N TYR A 71 -17.85 -10.55 -10.43
CA TYR A 71 -19.02 -10.71 -9.58
C TYR A 71 -20.24 -10.10 -10.28
N ILE A 72 -21.11 -10.96 -10.79
CA ILE A 72 -22.35 -10.57 -11.48
C ILE A 72 -23.52 -10.96 -10.58
N ASN A 73 -24.31 -9.98 -10.15
CA ASN A 73 -25.43 -10.18 -9.21
C ASN A 73 -25.03 -10.95 -7.93
N GLY A 74 -23.82 -10.68 -7.42
CA GLY A 74 -23.29 -11.33 -6.20
C GLY A 74 -22.70 -12.73 -6.42
N ALA A 75 -22.76 -13.29 -7.63
CA ALA A 75 -22.16 -14.58 -7.96
C ALA A 75 -20.84 -14.41 -8.68
N ALA A 76 -19.85 -15.23 -8.32
CA ALA A 76 -18.55 -15.28 -8.99
C ALA A 76 -18.72 -16.01 -10.34
N VAL A 77 -18.51 -15.29 -11.44
CA VAL A 77 -18.64 -15.82 -12.82
C VAL A 77 -17.29 -15.71 -13.51
N ARG A 78 -16.84 -16.80 -14.11
CA ARG A 78 -15.63 -16.83 -14.92
C ARG A 78 -15.94 -16.35 -16.34
N VAL A 79 -15.30 -15.25 -16.75
CA VAL A 79 -15.52 -14.62 -18.06
C VAL A 79 -14.19 -14.38 -18.78
N MET A 80 -14.27 -14.33 -20.13
CA MET A 80 -13.15 -13.92 -20.95
C MET A 80 -13.20 -12.40 -21.11
N ALA A 81 -12.12 -11.69 -20.76
CA ALA A 81 -12.03 -10.24 -20.87
C ALA A 81 -10.78 -9.83 -21.66
N ASP A 82 -10.88 -8.66 -22.33
CA ASP A 82 -9.72 -8.01 -22.95
C ASP A 82 -8.96 -7.23 -21.88
N PHE A 83 -7.66 -7.43 -21.81
CA PHE A 83 -6.73 -6.69 -20.96
C PHE A 83 -5.73 -5.94 -21.84
N ARG A 84 -5.36 -4.72 -21.44
CA ARG A 84 -4.40 -3.90 -22.16
C ARG A 84 -3.06 -4.62 -22.33
N SER A 85 -2.50 -4.56 -23.54
CA SER A 85 -1.17 -5.09 -23.84
C SER A 85 -0.21 -3.92 -24.09
N TYR A 86 0.86 -3.86 -23.30
CA TYR A 86 1.81 -2.77 -23.34
C TYR A 86 3.14 -3.22 -23.97
N PRO A 87 3.86 -2.32 -24.67
CA PRO A 87 5.20 -2.59 -25.17
C PRO A 87 6.20 -2.93 -24.08
N SER A 88 6.09 -2.25 -22.92
CA SER A 88 6.96 -2.48 -21.77
C SER A 88 6.26 -2.17 -20.45
N TRP A 89 6.97 -2.40 -19.33
CA TRP A 89 6.51 -2.00 -17.99
C TRP A 89 6.39 -0.47 -17.83
N ALA A 90 7.22 0.30 -18.55
CA ALA A 90 7.16 1.76 -18.50
C ALA A 90 5.79 2.29 -18.95
N GLU A 91 5.26 1.79 -20.08
CA GLU A 91 3.95 2.21 -20.59
C GLU A 91 2.81 1.70 -19.69
N SER A 92 2.95 0.52 -19.10
CA SER A 92 1.97 0.02 -18.12
C SER A 92 1.87 0.93 -16.90
N ILE A 93 3.01 1.39 -16.39
CA ILE A 93 3.10 2.30 -15.25
C ILE A 93 2.55 3.69 -15.63
N ALA A 94 2.98 4.23 -16.77
CA ALA A 94 2.52 5.54 -17.23
C ALA A 94 0.99 5.59 -17.45
N ASP A 95 0.42 4.53 -18.03
CA ASP A 95 -1.03 4.44 -18.24
C ASP A 95 -1.80 4.29 -16.92
N HIS A 96 -1.24 3.59 -15.94
CA HIS A 96 -1.78 3.49 -14.59
C HIS A 96 -1.82 4.87 -13.89
N SER A 97 -0.72 5.61 -13.91
CA SER A 97 -0.66 6.95 -13.33
C SER A 97 -1.53 7.96 -14.10
N ALA A 98 -1.63 7.82 -15.42
CA ALA A 98 -2.55 8.60 -16.23
C ALA A 98 -4.02 8.37 -15.85
N LEU A 99 -4.39 7.16 -15.42
CA LEU A 99 -5.72 6.88 -14.89
C LEU A 99 -6.00 7.71 -13.62
N PHE A 100 -5.06 7.80 -12.69
CA PHE A 100 -5.18 8.62 -11.49
C PHE A 100 -5.26 10.11 -11.85
N ASN A 101 -4.44 10.56 -12.80
CA ASN A 101 -4.45 11.95 -13.22
C ASN A 101 -5.68 12.37 -14.02
N ARG A 102 -6.38 11.43 -14.66
CA ARG A 102 -7.59 11.70 -15.47
C ARG A 102 -8.87 11.67 -14.66
N LEU A 103 -8.99 10.72 -13.73
CA LEU A 103 -10.25 10.51 -13.00
C LEU A 103 -10.33 11.45 -11.79
N LYS A 104 -11.39 12.24 -11.72
CA LYS A 104 -11.62 13.22 -10.65
C LYS A 104 -11.57 12.61 -9.25
N ARG A 105 -12.05 11.37 -9.09
CA ARG A 105 -12.08 10.67 -7.80
C ARG A 105 -10.70 10.43 -7.19
N TYR A 106 -9.62 10.53 -7.96
CA TYR A 106 -8.24 10.36 -7.52
C TYR A 106 -7.45 11.69 -7.48
N GLU A 107 -8.13 12.84 -7.56
CA GLU A 107 -7.45 14.15 -7.59
C GLU A 107 -6.60 14.43 -6.34
N ASN A 108 -6.95 13.82 -5.20
CA ASN A 108 -6.23 13.88 -3.93
C ASN A 108 -4.89 13.13 -3.91
N LEU A 109 -4.61 12.28 -4.92
CA LEU A 109 -3.32 11.59 -5.06
C LEU A 109 -2.26 12.43 -5.76
N ARG A 110 -2.68 13.50 -6.46
CA ARG A 110 -1.77 14.29 -7.30
C ARG A 110 -0.88 15.19 -6.45
N GLY A 111 0.44 14.99 -6.58
CA GLY A 111 1.42 15.77 -5.81
C GLY A 111 1.40 15.49 -4.30
N LEU A 112 0.70 14.44 -3.88
CA LEU A 112 0.74 13.98 -2.49
C LEU A 112 2.13 13.45 -2.16
N THR A 113 2.66 13.81 -0.99
CA THR A 113 3.99 13.39 -0.52
C THR A 113 3.94 12.40 0.64
N ASP A 114 2.75 12.15 1.18
CA ASP A 114 2.50 11.21 2.27
C ASP A 114 1.96 9.88 1.72
N TYR A 115 2.80 8.84 1.74
CA TYR A 115 2.42 7.52 1.24
C TYR A 115 1.34 6.82 2.07
N VAL A 116 1.21 7.16 3.37
CA VAL A 116 0.17 6.59 4.23
C VAL A 116 -1.20 7.12 3.79
N LEU A 117 -1.28 8.43 3.56
CA LEU A 117 -2.48 9.05 3.00
C LEU A 117 -2.76 8.55 1.58
N ALA A 118 -1.72 8.38 0.75
CA ALA A 118 -1.88 7.84 -0.61
C ALA A 118 -2.50 6.43 -0.61
N CYS A 119 -2.03 5.54 0.26
CA CYS A 119 -2.59 4.19 0.43
C CYS A 119 -4.03 4.22 0.94
N LYS A 120 -4.38 5.18 1.80
CA LYS A 120 -5.74 5.37 2.28
C LYS A 120 -6.65 5.84 1.14
N TYR A 121 -6.28 6.93 0.48
CA TYR A 121 -7.10 7.55 -0.57
C TYR A 121 -7.33 6.64 -1.75
N VAL A 122 -6.31 5.96 -2.27
CA VAL A 122 -6.48 5.06 -3.42
C VAL A 122 -7.53 3.98 -3.16
N LYS A 123 -7.66 3.51 -1.91
CA LYS A 123 -8.67 2.54 -1.48
C LYS A 123 -10.06 3.22 -1.32
N GLU A 124 -10.13 4.38 -0.65
CA GLU A 124 -11.38 5.12 -0.44
C GLU A 124 -11.99 5.59 -1.75
N ASP A 125 -11.16 5.96 -2.71
CA ASP A 125 -11.55 6.37 -4.06
C ASP A 125 -11.96 5.19 -4.97
N GLY A 126 -11.99 3.97 -4.41
CA GLY A 126 -12.57 2.80 -5.07
C GLY A 126 -11.64 2.09 -6.05
N TYR A 127 -10.33 2.14 -5.85
CA TYR A 127 -9.39 1.33 -6.64
C TYR A 127 -9.56 -0.17 -6.35
N ALA A 128 -9.77 -0.52 -5.08
CA ALA A 128 -10.00 -1.89 -4.65
C ALA A 128 -11.15 -1.98 -3.64
N THR A 129 -11.85 -3.11 -3.65
CA THR A 129 -12.98 -3.38 -2.75
C THR A 129 -12.55 -4.03 -1.43
N SER A 130 -11.37 -4.65 -1.40
CA SER A 130 -10.87 -5.35 -0.20
C SER A 130 -10.71 -4.39 0.98
N PRO A 131 -11.26 -4.70 2.16
CA PRO A 131 -11.10 -3.85 3.35
C PRO A 131 -9.66 -3.78 3.84
N SER A 132 -8.82 -4.79 3.54
CA SER A 132 -7.41 -4.84 3.94
C SER A 132 -6.45 -4.21 2.92
N TYR A 133 -6.95 -3.63 1.81
CA TYR A 133 -6.09 -3.16 0.72
C TYR A 133 -5.06 -2.12 1.17
N THR A 134 -5.51 -1.10 1.92
CA THR A 134 -4.61 -0.08 2.50
C THR A 134 -3.49 -0.72 3.32
N GLN A 135 -3.83 -1.65 4.22
CA GLN A 135 -2.84 -2.32 5.05
C GLN A 135 -1.88 -3.19 4.23
N THR A 136 -2.37 -3.85 3.18
CA THR A 136 -1.54 -4.64 2.27
C THR A 136 -0.49 -3.77 1.55
N LEU A 137 -0.90 -2.58 1.07
CA LEU A 137 0.01 -1.61 0.46
C LEU A 137 1.06 -1.12 1.46
N LEU A 138 0.63 -0.69 2.66
CA LEU A 138 1.52 -0.21 3.71
C LEU A 138 2.54 -1.27 4.13
N THR A 139 2.09 -2.52 4.30
CA THR A 139 2.98 -3.64 4.61
C THR A 139 4.05 -3.84 3.52
N CYS A 140 3.66 -3.76 2.25
CA CYS A 140 4.60 -3.86 1.13
C CYS A 140 5.60 -2.69 1.13
N ILE A 141 5.10 -1.46 1.23
CA ILE A 141 5.93 -0.24 1.22
C ILE A 141 6.96 -0.29 2.35
N ASN A 142 6.53 -0.61 3.57
CA ASN A 142 7.40 -0.64 4.73
C ASN A 142 8.40 -1.79 4.68
N LYS A 143 7.95 -3.01 4.32
CA LYS A 143 8.83 -4.18 4.23
C LYS A 143 10.02 -3.97 3.29
N TYR A 144 9.83 -3.23 2.20
CA TYR A 144 10.86 -3.01 1.19
C TYR A 144 11.39 -1.58 1.18
N ASN A 145 11.01 -0.75 2.16
CA ASN A 145 11.41 0.66 2.29
C ASN A 145 11.14 1.47 1.01
N LEU A 146 10.00 1.21 0.34
CA LEU A 146 9.71 1.85 -0.95
C LEU A 146 9.50 3.36 -0.83
N TYR A 147 9.15 3.87 0.35
CA TYR A 147 9.07 5.31 0.65
C TYR A 147 10.40 6.05 0.43
N LEU A 148 11.55 5.35 0.49
CA LEU A 148 12.85 5.94 0.14
C LEU A 148 12.93 6.32 -1.34
N TRP A 149 12.15 5.66 -2.19
CA TRP A 149 12.07 5.98 -3.61
C TRP A 149 11.33 7.31 -3.86
N ASP A 150 10.32 7.61 -3.03
CA ASP A 150 9.65 8.90 -3.07
C ASP A 150 10.61 10.02 -2.66
N ALA A 151 11.37 9.80 -1.60
CA ALA A 151 12.38 10.74 -1.11
C ALA A 151 13.48 11.03 -2.16
N GLU A 152 13.89 10.01 -2.92
CA GLU A 152 14.87 10.13 -4.00
C GLU A 152 14.38 11.09 -5.12
N VAL A 153 13.08 11.08 -5.41
CA VAL A 153 12.48 11.97 -6.42
C VAL A 153 12.22 13.37 -5.88
N LEU A 154 11.77 13.46 -4.61
CA LEU A 154 11.42 14.73 -3.97
C LEU A 154 12.65 15.56 -3.55
N GLY A 155 13.87 14.99 -3.65
CA GLY A 155 15.10 15.65 -3.21
C GLY A 155 15.14 15.88 -1.70
N SER A 156 14.27 15.23 -0.94
CA SER A 156 14.30 15.22 0.51
C SER A 156 15.31 14.16 0.98
N SER A 157 16.08 14.45 2.04
CA SER A 157 16.84 13.40 2.70
C SER A 157 15.90 12.24 3.02
N PRO A 158 16.32 10.97 2.79
CA PRO A 158 15.51 9.83 3.15
C PRO A 158 15.39 9.77 4.68
N GLY A 159 14.48 10.60 5.17
CA GLY A 159 13.98 10.48 6.52
C GLY A 159 12.71 9.65 6.45
N PRO A 160 12.41 8.82 7.43
CA PRO A 160 11.07 8.31 7.57
C PRO A 160 10.12 9.50 7.47
N THR A 161 8.97 9.35 6.78
CA THR A 161 7.83 10.26 7.00
C THR A 161 7.79 10.45 8.51
N PRO A 162 8.02 11.68 9.01
CA PRO A 162 8.49 11.74 10.38
C PRO A 162 7.44 11.12 11.28
N VAL A 163 7.77 10.01 11.93
CA VAL A 163 7.17 9.59 13.20
C VAL A 163 7.19 10.78 14.18
N LYS A 164 7.84 11.86 13.79
CA LYS A 164 7.94 13.15 14.47
C LYS A 164 6.59 13.80 14.78
N ASN A 165 5.52 13.44 14.06
CA ASN A 165 4.17 13.99 14.26
C ASN A 165 3.11 12.93 14.60
N LEU A 166 3.48 11.65 14.75
CA LEU A 166 2.53 10.67 15.24
C LEU A 166 2.30 10.91 16.75
N PRO A 167 1.03 10.95 17.18
CA PRO A 167 0.74 11.24 18.56
C PRO A 167 1.23 10.12 19.47
N VAL A 168 1.67 10.48 20.66
CA VAL A 168 1.84 9.50 21.72
C VAL A 168 0.44 9.08 22.18
N LEU A 169 0.13 7.78 22.05
CA LEU A 169 -1.14 7.24 22.48
C LEU A 169 -0.93 6.45 23.77
N LYS A 170 -1.77 6.71 24.75
CA LYS A 170 -1.73 6.10 26.08
C LYS A 170 -3.13 6.04 26.69
N LEU A 171 -3.25 5.41 27.81
CA LEU A 171 -4.51 5.34 28.56
C LEU A 171 -5.20 6.70 28.61
N GLY A 172 -6.46 6.75 28.19
CA GLY A 172 -7.28 7.97 28.09
C GLY A 172 -7.20 8.70 26.74
N SER A 173 -6.27 8.37 25.84
CA SER A 173 -6.22 8.94 24.49
C SER A 173 -7.49 8.60 23.70
N ARG A 174 -7.96 9.58 22.87
CA ARG A 174 -9.14 9.42 22.02
C ARG A 174 -8.83 9.97 20.64
N SER A 175 -8.83 9.12 19.62
CA SER A 175 -8.56 9.55 18.23
C SER A 175 -8.77 8.40 17.23
N ASP A 176 -8.80 8.73 15.95
CA ASP A 176 -8.77 7.74 14.88
C ASP A 176 -7.46 6.93 14.87
N TYR A 177 -6.35 7.49 15.37
CA TYR A 177 -5.11 6.75 15.57
C TYR A 177 -5.26 5.62 16.60
N VAL A 178 -5.99 5.86 17.69
CA VAL A 178 -6.32 4.81 18.67
C VAL A 178 -7.16 3.73 18.02
N LYS A 179 -8.18 4.11 17.26
CA LYS A 179 -9.03 3.16 16.52
C LYS A 179 -8.24 2.33 15.51
N ALA A 180 -7.30 2.96 14.80
CA ALA A 180 -6.43 2.27 13.87
C ALA A 180 -5.55 1.22 14.58
N TRP A 181 -4.96 1.59 15.74
CA TRP A 181 -4.17 0.67 16.56
C TRP A 181 -5.01 -0.47 17.13
N GLN A 182 -6.22 -0.22 17.58
CA GLN A 182 -7.15 -1.25 18.07
C GLN A 182 -7.48 -2.27 16.98
N ASN A 183 -7.76 -1.80 15.76
CA ASN A 183 -7.97 -2.67 14.60
C ASN A 183 -6.72 -3.49 14.30
N PHE A 184 -5.54 -2.85 14.28
CA PHE A 184 -4.27 -3.51 14.05
C PHE A 184 -4.01 -4.62 15.09
N LEU A 185 -4.15 -4.32 16.38
CA LEU A 185 -3.94 -5.27 17.47
C LEU A 185 -4.89 -6.48 17.35
N ASN A 186 -6.18 -6.23 17.14
CA ASN A 186 -7.18 -7.29 16.97
C ASN A 186 -6.86 -8.21 15.77
N LEU A 187 -6.42 -7.63 14.65
CA LEU A 187 -6.07 -8.38 13.44
C LEU A 187 -4.78 -9.20 13.59
N ASN A 188 -3.90 -8.79 14.49
CA ASN A 188 -2.62 -9.46 14.72
C ASN A 188 -2.60 -10.38 15.95
N GLY A 189 -3.76 -10.70 16.51
CA GLY A 189 -3.88 -11.68 17.60
C GLY A 189 -3.72 -11.08 19.01
N TYR A 190 -3.79 -9.75 19.14
CA TYR A 190 -3.75 -9.02 20.42
C TYR A 190 -5.12 -8.41 20.71
N PRO A 191 -6.10 -9.18 21.21
CA PRO A 191 -7.47 -8.73 21.33
C PRO A 191 -7.59 -7.58 22.34
N CYS A 192 -8.10 -6.44 21.90
CA CYS A 192 -8.36 -5.27 22.75
C CYS A 192 -9.84 -4.89 22.83
N GLY A 193 -10.73 -5.73 22.31
CA GLY A 193 -12.16 -5.46 22.22
C GLY A 193 -12.53 -4.64 20.98
N LYS A 194 -13.65 -3.91 21.07
CA LYS A 194 -14.15 -3.08 19.96
C LYS A 194 -13.18 -1.94 19.66
N ALA A 195 -12.89 -1.73 18.38
CA ALA A 195 -12.11 -0.56 17.93
C ALA A 195 -12.99 0.70 17.93
N ASP A 196 -13.10 1.32 19.10
CA ASP A 196 -13.95 2.48 19.36
C ASP A 196 -13.21 3.82 19.34
N GLY A 197 -11.87 3.78 19.21
CA GLY A 197 -11.03 4.97 19.22
C GLY A 197 -10.72 5.51 20.62
N ILE A 198 -11.05 4.75 21.69
CA ILE A 198 -10.76 5.09 23.07
C ILE A 198 -9.69 4.16 23.62
N PHE A 199 -8.55 4.71 24.02
CA PHE A 199 -7.46 3.95 24.61
C PHE A 199 -7.81 3.59 26.07
N GLY A 200 -8.51 2.48 26.24
CA GLY A 200 -8.90 1.94 27.54
C GLY A 200 -7.90 0.91 28.07
N PRO A 201 -8.16 0.33 29.27
CA PRO A 201 -7.30 -0.69 29.88
C PRO A 201 -7.07 -1.92 28.98
N ASN A 202 -8.09 -2.35 28.24
CA ASN A 202 -7.95 -3.48 27.30
C ASN A 202 -6.98 -3.15 26.15
N THR A 203 -7.06 -1.92 25.62
CA THR A 203 -6.13 -1.44 24.59
C THR A 203 -4.70 -1.38 25.14
N GLU A 204 -4.53 -0.87 26.39
CA GLU A 204 -3.21 -0.83 27.05
C GLU A 204 -2.62 -2.22 27.23
N SER A 205 -3.43 -3.17 27.70
CA SER A 205 -3.00 -4.58 27.87
C SER A 205 -2.57 -5.21 26.56
N ALA A 206 -3.33 -4.98 25.49
CA ALA A 206 -3.00 -5.49 24.16
C ALA A 206 -1.71 -4.83 23.60
N VAL A 207 -1.50 -3.54 23.85
CA VAL A 207 -0.25 -2.84 23.49
C VAL A 207 0.94 -3.42 24.25
N LYS A 208 0.80 -3.68 25.56
CA LYS A 208 1.85 -4.33 26.36
C LYS A 208 2.21 -5.72 25.82
N ALA A 209 1.21 -6.51 25.45
CA ALA A 209 1.44 -7.83 24.85
C ALA A 209 2.20 -7.70 23.51
N TRP A 210 1.78 -6.76 22.64
CA TRP A 210 2.51 -6.46 21.41
C TRP A 210 3.96 -6.05 21.66
N GLN A 211 4.19 -5.14 22.62
CA GLN A 211 5.52 -4.66 22.97
C GLN A 211 6.42 -5.77 23.52
N ALA A 212 5.86 -6.71 24.29
CA ALA A 212 6.60 -7.85 24.82
C ALA A 212 7.12 -8.76 23.69
N ASP A 213 6.28 -9.03 22.68
CA ASP A 213 6.64 -9.88 21.54
C ASP A 213 7.58 -9.16 20.53
N HIS A 214 7.69 -7.82 20.62
CA HIS A 214 8.51 -6.98 19.75
C HIS A 214 9.46 -6.08 20.54
N LEU A 215 10.00 -6.61 21.64
CA LEU A 215 10.82 -5.84 22.60
C LEU A 215 12.11 -5.28 21.98
N ASP A 216 12.67 -6.00 21.01
CA ASP A 216 13.86 -5.60 20.25
C ASP A 216 13.66 -4.26 19.50
N VAL A 217 12.44 -3.99 19.04
CA VAL A 217 12.09 -2.73 18.36
C VAL A 217 11.45 -1.73 19.33
N CYS A 218 10.50 -2.17 20.16
CA CYS A 218 9.76 -1.30 21.08
C CYS A 218 10.65 -0.79 22.24
N GLY A 219 11.59 -1.58 22.67
CA GLY A 219 12.58 -1.25 23.72
C GLY A 219 12.03 -1.20 25.14
N SER A 220 10.71 -1.22 25.34
CA SER A 220 10.03 -1.24 26.66
C SER A 220 8.62 -1.82 26.53
N VAL A 221 8.10 -2.35 27.65
CA VAL A 221 6.71 -2.82 27.78
C VAL A 221 5.99 -1.85 28.75
N ASP A 222 5.67 -0.66 28.24
CA ASP A 222 5.07 0.41 29.04
C ASP A 222 3.59 0.66 28.74
N GLY A 223 3.05 0.03 27.70
CA GLY A 223 1.68 0.22 27.25
C GLY A 223 1.43 1.56 26.54
N ILE A 224 2.50 2.27 26.17
CA ILE A 224 2.44 3.55 25.49
C ILE A 224 2.84 3.37 24.02
N ILE A 225 2.01 3.81 23.11
CA ILE A 225 2.36 3.86 21.69
C ILE A 225 3.14 5.15 21.45
N GLY A 226 4.43 5.10 21.75
CA GLY A 226 5.41 6.13 21.45
C GLY A 226 6.13 5.83 20.13
N ARG A 227 7.15 6.64 19.81
CA ARG A 227 7.90 6.53 18.56
C ARG A 227 8.35 5.10 18.24
N LYS A 228 8.96 4.41 19.20
CA LYS A 228 9.47 3.04 19.02
C LYS A 228 8.34 2.04 18.72
N THR A 229 7.22 2.16 19.42
CA THR A 229 6.04 1.31 19.20
C THR A 229 5.39 1.59 17.85
N TRP A 230 5.38 2.84 17.39
CA TRP A 230 5.00 3.16 16.01
C TRP A 230 5.93 2.52 14.98
N LEU A 231 7.23 2.49 15.26
CA LEU A 231 8.23 1.86 14.39
C LEU A 231 8.06 0.33 14.31
N SER A 232 7.59 -0.32 15.39
CA SER A 232 7.41 -1.78 15.45
C SER A 232 6.35 -2.32 14.50
N ILE A 233 5.43 -1.48 14.02
CA ILE A 233 4.44 -1.85 13.00
C ILE A 233 4.91 -1.52 11.58
N GLY A 234 6.22 -1.28 11.41
CA GLY A 234 6.83 -0.99 10.12
C GLY A 234 6.70 0.47 9.67
N LEU A 235 6.32 1.39 10.55
CA LEU A 235 6.40 2.83 10.34
C LEU A 235 7.82 3.27 10.70
N GLN A 236 8.75 3.26 9.73
CA GLN A 236 10.09 3.80 9.86
C GLN A 236 10.18 5.16 9.23
#